data_d0780a45e305f7d93239213091f43b53
#
_entry.id   d0780a45e305f7d93239213091f43b53
#
_cell.length_a   1.000
_cell.length_b   1.000
_cell.length_c   1.000
_cell.angle_alpha   90.00
_cell.angle_beta   90.00
_cell.angle_gamma   90.00
#
_symmetry.space_group_name_H-M   'P 1'
#
loop_
_entity.id
_entity.type
_entity.pdbx_description
1 polymer ?
#
loop_
_entity_poly.entity_id
_entity_poly.type
_entity_poly.pdbx_seq_one_letter_code
_entity_poly.pdbx_strand_id
1 'polypeptide(L)'
;MANYCTNCGTKLEDTWKFCPFCSNHIYHRPEEPFQISEKKRLTKRQKIAIIIGTVVIISAIIIPIGSILTYQYLFPQKTLPFYVNNGNTLTSYTVSTTRTTLTFFENQPHPSHTYMDPNHTAQVVESYCTPYDESIIQIAQAIRSECIDQYDSEEIINALLSFTQAVGYKVDPIDLAQYPLETIFHQGDCEDLSILFGSLVVSLGFEAIIVVINYYDVGEGQWFGHACIGVYLDFTPTQHSGYPPSYSFNVNSKNYWVCETTYQGWMIGELPTASPSYYIMEAYSFID
;
A
#
# COMPACT_ATOMS: atom_id res chain seq x y z
N MET A 1 -23.26 46.50 44.85
CA MET A 1 -24.05 45.27 44.58
C MET A 1 -24.17 44.52 45.88
N ALA A 2 -25.31 43.92 46.20
CA ALA A 2 -25.45 43.18 47.44
C ALA A 2 -24.67 41.86 47.34
N ASN A 3 -23.75 41.62 48.29
CA ASN A 3 -22.97 40.38 48.33
C ASN A 3 -23.82 39.27 48.98
N TYR A 4 -23.81 38.10 48.35
CA TYR A 4 -24.50 36.93 48.86
C TYR A 4 -23.51 35.77 49.07
N CYS A 5 -23.72 34.97 50.10
CA CYS A 5 -22.93 33.79 50.36
C CYS A 5 -23.08 32.76 49.23
N THR A 6 -21.97 32.33 48.63
CA THR A 6 -21.97 31.40 47.51
C THR A 6 -22.39 29.98 47.88
N ASN A 7 -22.41 29.66 49.21
CA ASN A 7 -22.79 28.36 49.70
C ASN A 7 -24.27 28.26 50.11
N CYS A 8 -24.82 29.30 50.74
CA CYS A 8 -26.18 29.23 51.27
C CYS A 8 -27.12 30.37 50.80
N GLY A 9 -26.63 31.28 49.94
CA GLY A 9 -27.44 32.36 49.39
C GLY A 9 -27.77 33.50 50.37
N THR A 10 -27.32 33.48 51.64
CA THR A 10 -27.57 34.53 52.61
C THR A 10 -26.94 35.85 52.21
N LYS A 11 -27.65 36.95 52.35
CA LYS A 11 -27.13 38.30 52.10
C LYS A 11 -26.02 38.60 53.13
N LEU A 12 -24.84 39.03 52.64
CA LEU A 12 -23.66 39.27 53.46
C LEU A 12 -23.46 40.78 53.70
N GLU A 13 -22.94 41.09 54.86
CA GLU A 13 -22.39 42.44 55.17
C GLU A 13 -20.90 42.46 54.84
N ASP A 14 -20.41 43.58 54.35
CA ASP A 14 -19.03 43.75 53.87
C ASP A 14 -17.95 43.55 54.95
N THR A 15 -18.36 43.58 56.22
CA THR A 15 -17.48 43.38 57.38
C THR A 15 -17.29 41.92 57.79
N TRP A 16 -18.10 40.99 57.26
CA TRP A 16 -18.08 39.60 57.68
C TRP A 16 -16.96 38.83 57.00
N LYS A 17 -16.18 38.12 57.81
CA LYS A 17 -15.15 37.19 57.31
C LYS A 17 -15.69 35.79 57.10
N PHE A 18 -16.79 35.45 57.76
CA PHE A 18 -17.46 34.17 57.66
C PHE A 18 -18.97 34.39 57.56
N CYS A 19 -19.68 33.58 56.83
CA CYS A 19 -21.13 33.59 56.79
C CYS A 19 -21.69 33.13 58.12
N PRO A 20 -22.57 33.91 58.80
CA PRO A 20 -23.06 33.55 60.11
C PRO A 20 -24.04 32.34 60.08
N PHE A 21 -24.55 31.95 58.90
CA PHE A 21 -25.53 30.86 58.77
C PHE A 21 -24.90 29.52 58.37
N CYS A 22 -23.82 29.52 57.62
CA CYS A 22 -23.18 28.27 57.15
C CYS A 22 -21.67 28.19 57.43
N SER A 23 -21.09 29.17 58.14
CA SER A 23 -19.71 29.27 58.52
C SER A 23 -18.71 29.25 57.35
N ASN A 24 -19.19 29.43 56.11
CA ASN A 24 -18.32 29.45 54.95
C ASN A 24 -17.48 30.76 54.94
N HIS A 25 -16.20 30.64 54.56
CA HIS A 25 -15.29 31.80 54.52
C HIS A 25 -15.65 32.73 53.37
N ILE A 26 -15.75 34.04 53.66
CA ILE A 26 -16.10 35.07 52.68
C ILE A 26 -14.81 35.64 52.12
N TYR A 27 -14.54 35.39 50.83
CA TYR A 27 -13.41 36.00 50.13
C TYR A 27 -13.87 37.37 49.56
N HIS A 28 -13.45 38.45 50.20
CA HIS A 28 -13.55 39.75 49.57
C HIS A 28 -12.51 39.85 48.48
N ARG A 29 -12.95 39.81 47.22
CA ARG A 29 -12.06 40.04 46.09
C ARG A 29 -11.56 41.47 46.15
N PRO A 30 -10.24 41.76 46.26
CA PRO A 30 -9.75 43.14 46.15
C PRO A 30 -10.25 43.71 44.81
N GLU A 31 -10.82 44.86 44.80
CA GLU A 31 -11.09 45.62 43.57
C GLU A 31 -9.76 46.07 42.98
N GLU A 32 -9.16 45.24 42.12
CA GLU A 32 -8.10 45.75 41.30
C GLU A 32 -8.70 46.77 40.33
N PRO A 33 -8.13 47.97 40.24
CA PRO A 33 -8.60 48.95 39.30
C PRO A 33 -8.43 48.39 37.88
N PHE A 34 -9.53 48.19 37.19
CA PHE A 34 -9.57 47.74 35.83
C PHE A 34 -8.87 48.76 34.94
N GLN A 35 -7.55 48.57 34.72
CA GLN A 35 -6.81 49.41 33.78
C GLN A 35 -7.29 49.07 32.37
N ILE A 36 -8.11 49.91 31.78
CA ILE A 36 -8.42 49.91 30.37
C ILE A 36 -7.11 50.23 29.63
N SER A 37 -6.41 49.19 29.20
CA SER A 37 -5.30 49.34 28.26
C SER A 37 -5.87 50.04 27.02
N GLU A 38 -5.49 51.31 26.83
CA GLU A 38 -5.78 52.00 25.56
C GLU A 38 -5.22 51.17 24.41
N LYS A 39 -6.13 50.54 23.62
CA LYS A 39 -5.73 49.88 22.37
C LYS A 39 -5.10 50.93 21.47
N LYS A 40 -3.74 50.95 21.43
CA LYS A 40 -2.96 51.81 20.54
C LYS A 40 -3.46 51.53 19.11
N ARG A 41 -4.20 52.49 18.53
CA ARG A 41 -4.67 52.37 17.12
C ARG A 41 -3.46 52.38 16.19
N LEU A 42 -3.27 51.26 15.48
CA LEU A 42 -2.22 51.14 14.47
C LEU A 42 -2.37 52.24 13.41
N THR A 43 -1.30 52.87 13.06
CA THR A 43 -1.26 53.85 11.95
C THR A 43 -1.53 53.18 10.62
N LYS A 44 -1.97 53.93 9.61
CA LYS A 44 -2.24 53.40 8.26
C LYS A 44 -1.01 52.65 7.69
N ARG A 45 0.18 53.16 7.95
CA ARG A 45 1.48 52.55 7.53
C ARG A 45 1.72 51.22 8.24
N GLN A 46 1.46 51.11 9.56
CA GLN A 46 1.59 49.86 10.31
C GLN A 46 0.59 48.80 9.84
N LYS A 47 -0.65 49.19 9.54
CA LYS A 47 -1.64 48.25 8.99
C LYS A 47 -1.22 47.71 7.62
N ILE A 48 -0.72 48.59 6.75
CA ILE A 48 -0.22 48.19 5.42
C ILE A 48 0.99 47.26 5.58
N ALA A 49 1.95 47.56 6.45
CA ALA A 49 3.10 46.71 6.68
C ALA A 49 2.72 45.32 7.22
N ILE A 50 1.72 45.22 8.12
CA ILE A 50 1.20 43.95 8.61
C ILE A 50 0.55 43.17 7.48
N ILE A 51 -0.27 43.82 6.65
CA ILE A 51 -0.95 43.13 5.51
C ILE A 51 0.10 42.61 4.53
N ILE A 52 1.09 43.42 4.15
CA ILE A 52 2.17 42.98 3.24
C ILE A 52 2.94 41.82 3.87
N GLY A 53 3.35 41.93 5.14
CA GLY A 53 4.04 40.86 5.85
C GLY A 53 3.25 39.57 5.90
N THR A 54 1.93 39.65 6.16
CA THR A 54 1.06 38.50 6.19
C THR A 54 0.93 37.85 4.81
N VAL A 55 0.76 38.67 3.74
CA VAL A 55 0.69 38.15 2.36
C VAL A 55 1.99 37.47 1.96
N VAL A 56 3.15 38.06 2.29
CA VAL A 56 4.46 37.45 2.00
C VAL A 56 4.64 36.12 2.72
N ILE A 57 4.28 36.05 4.01
CA ILE A 57 4.38 34.79 4.78
C ILE A 57 3.44 33.72 4.21
N ILE A 58 2.19 34.08 3.92
CA ILE A 58 1.22 33.18 3.33
C ILE A 58 1.71 32.67 1.96
N SER A 59 2.23 33.56 1.10
CA SER A 59 2.76 33.16 -0.20
C SER A 59 3.98 32.25 -0.06
N ALA A 60 4.86 32.53 0.88
CA ALA A 60 6.06 31.71 1.14
C ALA A 60 5.72 30.30 1.63
N ILE A 61 4.53 30.06 2.18
CA ILE A 61 4.07 28.76 2.65
C ILE A 61 3.17 28.08 1.61
N ILE A 62 2.18 28.81 1.07
CA ILE A 62 1.18 28.21 0.18
C ILE A 62 1.78 27.83 -1.18
N ILE A 63 2.68 28.65 -1.74
CA ILE A 63 3.27 28.35 -3.05
C ILE A 63 4.12 27.06 -3.02
N PRO A 64 5.04 26.86 -2.06
CA PRO A 64 5.79 25.61 -1.99
C PRO A 64 4.90 24.40 -1.72
N ILE A 65 3.93 24.51 -0.80
CA ILE A 65 2.99 23.41 -0.52
C ILE A 65 2.17 23.07 -1.78
N GLY A 66 1.63 24.07 -2.44
CA GLY A 66 0.91 23.89 -3.71
C GLY A 66 1.78 23.22 -4.77
N SER A 67 3.03 23.63 -4.90
CA SER A 67 3.99 23.03 -5.84
C SER A 67 4.29 21.58 -5.50
N ILE A 68 4.48 21.24 -4.23
CA ILE A 68 4.72 19.87 -3.78
C ILE A 68 3.51 18.99 -4.05
N LEU A 69 2.31 19.45 -3.70
CA LEU A 69 1.07 18.70 -3.93
C LEU A 69 0.81 18.49 -5.43
N THR A 70 1.07 19.51 -6.24
CA THR A 70 0.94 19.41 -7.71
C THR A 70 1.96 18.42 -8.26
N TYR A 71 3.20 18.46 -7.78
CA TYR A 71 4.24 17.53 -8.19
C TYR A 71 3.87 16.08 -7.83
N GLN A 72 3.44 15.82 -6.60
CA GLN A 72 3.00 14.48 -6.16
C GLN A 72 1.79 13.98 -6.94
N TYR A 73 0.88 14.87 -7.35
CA TYR A 73 -0.25 14.51 -8.19
C TYR A 73 0.19 14.13 -9.61
N LEU A 74 1.11 14.91 -10.21
CA LEU A 74 1.59 14.69 -11.59
C LEU A 74 2.58 13.52 -11.68
N PHE A 75 3.31 13.26 -10.60
CA PHE A 75 4.33 12.21 -10.52
C PHE A 75 4.07 11.34 -9.29
N PRO A 76 3.05 10.45 -9.33
CA PRO A 76 2.80 9.52 -8.25
C PRO A 76 4.03 8.64 -8.01
N GLN A 77 4.30 8.42 -6.72
CA GLN A 77 5.42 7.60 -6.25
C GLN A 77 4.94 6.63 -5.19
N LYS A 78 5.48 5.42 -5.19
CA LYS A 78 5.25 4.42 -4.15
C LYS A 78 6.57 3.74 -3.79
N THR A 79 6.95 3.81 -2.52
CA THR A 79 8.12 3.09 -2.01
C THR A 79 7.67 1.76 -1.42
N LEU A 80 8.26 0.69 -1.91
CA LEU A 80 7.97 -0.68 -1.50
C LEU A 80 9.21 -1.30 -0.88
N PRO A 81 9.12 -1.85 0.35
CA PRO A 81 10.18 -2.65 0.95
C PRO A 81 10.17 -4.05 0.32
N PHE A 82 11.34 -4.66 0.19
CA PHE A 82 11.46 -6.06 -0.24
C PHE A 82 12.72 -6.69 0.33
N TYR A 83 12.76 -8.00 0.35
CA TYR A 83 13.90 -8.75 0.84
C TYR A 83 14.76 -9.22 -0.33
N VAL A 84 16.08 -9.11 -0.15
CA VAL A 84 17.13 -9.67 -1.01
C VAL A 84 18.02 -10.58 -0.17
N ASN A 85 18.99 -11.23 -0.80
CA ASN A 85 19.96 -12.08 -0.13
C ASN A 85 19.28 -13.18 0.70
N ASN A 86 18.43 -13.95 0.05
CA ASN A 86 17.71 -15.07 0.66
C ASN A 86 16.86 -14.66 1.87
N GLY A 87 16.20 -13.52 1.75
CA GLY A 87 15.37 -12.97 2.82
C GLY A 87 16.14 -12.30 3.98
N ASN A 88 17.47 -12.21 3.90
CA ASN A 88 18.29 -11.70 5.01
C ASN A 88 18.46 -10.19 5.03
N THR A 89 18.25 -9.51 3.90
CA THR A 89 18.44 -8.05 3.80
C THR A 89 17.16 -7.38 3.33
N LEU A 90 16.62 -6.48 4.15
CA LEU A 90 15.49 -5.63 3.78
C LEU A 90 16.00 -4.37 3.10
N THR A 91 15.55 -4.13 1.89
CA THR A 91 15.81 -2.91 1.12
C THR A 91 14.49 -2.29 0.66
N SER A 92 14.54 -1.22 -0.13
CA SER A 92 13.33 -0.61 -0.68
C SER A 92 13.59 0.02 -2.04
N TYR A 93 12.58 0.00 -2.89
CA TYR A 93 12.61 0.67 -4.18
C TYR A 93 11.43 1.65 -4.30
N THR A 94 11.70 2.83 -4.86
CA THR A 94 10.65 3.83 -5.11
C THR A 94 10.26 3.80 -6.57
N VAL A 95 9.09 3.27 -6.85
CA VAL A 95 8.47 3.32 -8.17
C VAL A 95 7.93 4.73 -8.40
N SER A 96 8.32 5.35 -9.50
CA SER A 96 7.83 6.66 -9.93
C SER A 96 7.25 6.55 -11.33
N THR A 97 6.12 7.18 -11.55
CA THR A 97 5.51 7.26 -12.89
C THR A 97 4.89 8.65 -13.10
N THR A 98 4.46 8.96 -14.32
CA THR A 98 3.65 10.16 -14.53
C THR A 98 2.16 9.85 -14.35
N ARG A 99 1.38 10.84 -13.95
CA ARG A 99 -0.09 10.66 -13.88
C ARG A 99 -0.66 10.27 -15.25
N THR A 100 -0.08 10.78 -16.33
CA THR A 100 -0.49 10.46 -17.70
C THR A 100 -0.29 8.96 -18.00
N THR A 101 0.86 8.41 -17.63
CA THR A 101 1.15 6.97 -17.82
C THR A 101 0.20 6.10 -16.99
N LEU A 102 0.00 6.43 -15.72
CA LEU A 102 -0.92 5.67 -14.88
C LEU A 102 -2.35 5.73 -15.43
N THR A 103 -2.84 6.93 -15.78
CA THR A 103 -4.16 7.12 -16.38
C THR A 103 -4.31 6.44 -17.74
N PHE A 104 -3.22 6.26 -18.49
CA PHE A 104 -3.27 5.47 -19.72
C PHE A 104 -3.70 4.02 -19.43
N PHE A 105 -3.11 3.35 -18.46
CA PHE A 105 -3.49 2.00 -18.07
C PHE A 105 -4.90 1.98 -17.46
N GLU A 106 -5.21 2.87 -16.52
CA GLU A 106 -6.53 2.99 -15.89
C GLU A 106 -7.69 3.14 -16.90
N ASN A 107 -7.44 3.64 -18.11
CA ASN A 107 -8.42 3.81 -19.16
C ASN A 107 -8.43 2.69 -20.20
N GLN A 108 -7.54 1.70 -20.11
CA GLN A 108 -7.62 0.53 -20.97
C GLN A 108 -8.84 -0.33 -20.61
N PRO A 109 -9.33 -1.16 -21.52
CA PRO A 109 -10.37 -2.12 -21.17
C PRO A 109 -9.94 -3.06 -20.05
N HIS A 110 -10.80 -3.27 -19.07
CA HIS A 110 -10.64 -4.25 -17.98
C HIS A 110 -11.80 -5.24 -18.05
N PRO A 111 -11.74 -6.26 -18.93
CA PRO A 111 -12.79 -7.27 -18.97
C PRO A 111 -12.82 -8.04 -17.66
N SER A 112 -14.03 -8.29 -17.18
CA SER A 112 -14.22 -9.20 -16.06
C SER A 112 -13.90 -10.63 -16.50
N HIS A 113 -13.33 -11.40 -15.60
CA HIS A 113 -13.11 -12.82 -15.78
C HIS A 113 -13.92 -13.63 -14.76
N THR A 114 -13.93 -14.93 -14.90
CA THR A 114 -14.59 -15.83 -13.96
C THR A 114 -13.79 -17.12 -13.82
N TYR A 115 -13.46 -17.47 -12.62
CA TYR A 115 -12.75 -18.71 -12.31
C TYR A 115 -13.52 -19.99 -12.65
N MET A 116 -14.78 -19.87 -13.07
CA MET A 116 -15.59 -21.02 -13.50
C MET A 116 -15.09 -21.68 -14.81
N ASP A 117 -14.31 -20.95 -15.62
CA ASP A 117 -13.56 -21.47 -16.77
C ASP A 117 -12.07 -21.14 -16.60
N PRO A 118 -11.30 -21.98 -15.92
CA PRO A 118 -9.90 -21.72 -15.63
C PRO A 118 -9.03 -21.49 -16.88
N ASN A 119 -9.31 -22.22 -17.99
CA ASN A 119 -8.53 -22.05 -19.23
C ASN A 119 -8.74 -20.67 -19.84
N HIS A 120 -10.01 -20.22 -19.92
CA HIS A 120 -10.30 -18.88 -20.41
C HIS A 120 -9.73 -17.81 -19.49
N THR A 121 -9.88 -17.99 -18.18
CA THR A 121 -9.31 -17.08 -17.20
C THR A 121 -7.79 -16.99 -17.33
N ALA A 122 -7.07 -18.09 -17.43
CA ALA A 122 -5.62 -18.09 -17.60
C ALA A 122 -5.18 -17.29 -18.83
N GLN A 123 -5.88 -17.43 -19.97
CA GLN A 123 -5.60 -16.67 -21.18
C GLN A 123 -5.93 -15.19 -21.07
N VAL A 124 -7.05 -14.84 -20.41
CA VAL A 124 -7.41 -13.45 -20.16
C VAL A 124 -6.36 -12.80 -19.28
N VAL A 125 -5.99 -13.41 -18.16
CA VAL A 125 -5.04 -12.89 -17.20
C VAL A 125 -3.66 -12.75 -17.82
N GLU A 126 -3.22 -13.72 -18.66
CA GLU A 126 -1.97 -13.63 -19.42
C GLU A 126 -1.93 -12.37 -20.30
N SER A 127 -3.06 -12.02 -20.94
CA SER A 127 -3.13 -10.85 -21.83
C SER A 127 -2.90 -9.49 -21.14
N TYR A 128 -2.95 -9.45 -19.81
CA TYR A 128 -2.61 -8.26 -18.99
C TYR A 128 -1.15 -8.18 -18.60
N CYS A 129 -0.38 -9.25 -18.79
CA CYS A 129 1.05 -9.20 -18.58
C CYS A 129 1.70 -8.26 -19.59
N THR A 130 2.54 -7.35 -19.10
CA THR A 130 3.25 -6.37 -19.93
C THR A 130 4.75 -6.43 -19.67
N PRO A 131 5.43 -7.59 -19.95
CA PRO A 131 6.84 -7.76 -19.62
C PRO A 131 7.77 -6.84 -20.41
N TYR A 132 7.31 -6.30 -21.53
CA TYR A 132 8.09 -5.40 -22.39
C TYR A 132 7.80 -3.92 -22.16
N ASP A 133 6.95 -3.58 -21.17
CA ASP A 133 6.77 -2.20 -20.75
C ASP A 133 8.05 -1.67 -20.09
N GLU A 134 8.49 -0.49 -20.53
CA GLU A 134 9.74 0.11 -20.07
C GLU A 134 9.79 0.28 -18.56
N SER A 135 8.66 0.64 -17.94
CA SER A 135 8.57 0.81 -16.48
C SER A 135 8.77 -0.52 -15.75
N ILE A 136 8.21 -1.60 -16.29
CA ILE A 136 8.34 -2.95 -15.71
C ILE A 136 9.77 -3.46 -15.83
N ILE A 137 10.41 -3.28 -17.00
CA ILE A 137 11.81 -3.62 -17.22
C ILE A 137 12.72 -2.87 -16.23
N GLN A 138 12.51 -1.55 -16.09
CA GLN A 138 13.30 -0.73 -15.17
C GLN A 138 13.15 -1.16 -13.71
N ILE A 139 11.93 -1.47 -13.26
CA ILE A 139 11.65 -1.97 -11.91
C ILE A 139 12.37 -3.31 -11.69
N ALA A 140 12.21 -4.26 -12.60
CA ALA A 140 12.82 -5.58 -12.49
C ALA A 140 14.35 -5.51 -12.45
N GLN A 141 14.96 -4.70 -13.32
CA GLN A 141 16.41 -4.48 -13.34
C GLN A 141 16.90 -3.79 -12.06
N ALA A 142 16.17 -2.82 -11.54
CA ALA A 142 16.53 -2.16 -10.29
C ALA A 142 16.52 -3.15 -9.12
N ILE A 143 15.48 -3.99 -9.00
CA ILE A 143 15.42 -5.02 -7.96
C ILE A 143 16.57 -6.03 -8.11
N ARG A 144 16.85 -6.52 -9.32
CA ARG A 144 17.98 -7.40 -9.60
C ARG A 144 19.31 -6.78 -9.17
N SER A 145 19.49 -5.46 -9.34
CA SER A 145 20.73 -4.78 -8.98
C SER A 145 21.02 -4.74 -7.48
N GLU A 146 20.00 -4.96 -6.65
CA GLU A 146 20.13 -5.04 -5.18
C GLU A 146 20.52 -6.44 -4.69
N CYS A 147 20.41 -7.49 -5.55
CA CYS A 147 20.83 -8.84 -5.21
C CYS A 147 22.37 -8.93 -5.06
N ILE A 148 22.85 -9.79 -4.15
CA ILE A 148 24.30 -10.03 -3.98
C ILE A 148 24.86 -10.64 -5.25
N ASP A 149 24.20 -11.69 -5.77
CA ASP A 149 24.53 -12.28 -7.05
C ASP A 149 23.44 -12.00 -8.07
N GLN A 150 23.70 -11.04 -8.94
CA GLN A 150 22.79 -10.64 -10.02
C GLN A 150 22.62 -11.70 -11.11
N TYR A 151 23.28 -12.86 -10.97
CA TYR A 151 23.18 -14.02 -11.85
C TYR A 151 22.54 -15.23 -11.16
N ASP A 152 22.33 -15.19 -9.85
CA ASP A 152 21.59 -16.21 -9.13
C ASP A 152 20.09 -16.07 -9.40
N SER A 153 19.56 -16.99 -10.21
CA SER A 153 18.15 -16.98 -10.62
C SER A 153 17.21 -17.10 -9.42
N GLU A 154 17.56 -17.90 -8.43
CA GLU A 154 16.72 -18.11 -7.25
C GLU A 154 16.67 -16.85 -6.38
N GLU A 155 17.81 -16.20 -6.14
CA GLU A 155 17.87 -14.94 -5.40
C GLU A 155 17.07 -13.83 -6.10
N ILE A 156 17.21 -13.70 -7.42
CA ILE A 156 16.49 -12.69 -8.21
C ILE A 156 14.98 -12.93 -8.14
N ILE A 157 14.53 -14.17 -8.37
CA ILE A 157 13.09 -14.50 -8.33
C ILE A 157 12.51 -14.24 -6.95
N ASN A 158 13.20 -14.62 -5.88
CA ASN A 158 12.76 -14.36 -4.51
C ASN A 158 12.72 -12.86 -4.18
N ALA A 159 13.63 -12.05 -4.68
CA ALA A 159 13.61 -10.60 -4.51
C ALA A 159 12.42 -9.96 -5.25
N LEU A 160 12.14 -10.37 -6.49
CA LEU A 160 10.96 -9.91 -7.26
C LEU A 160 9.66 -10.36 -6.59
N LEU A 161 9.61 -11.58 -6.07
CA LEU A 161 8.46 -12.11 -5.34
C LEU A 161 8.19 -11.31 -4.07
N SER A 162 9.23 -11.06 -3.27
CA SER A 162 9.15 -10.23 -2.07
C SER A 162 8.69 -8.81 -2.37
N PHE A 163 9.17 -8.19 -3.46
CA PHE A 163 8.70 -6.89 -3.92
C PHE A 163 7.20 -6.92 -4.27
N THR A 164 6.75 -7.92 -5.01
CA THR A 164 5.33 -8.08 -5.39
C THR A 164 4.45 -8.25 -4.14
N GLN A 165 4.84 -9.12 -3.22
CA GLN A 165 4.13 -9.34 -1.96
C GLN A 165 4.03 -8.05 -1.12
N ALA A 166 5.01 -7.15 -1.20
CA ALA A 166 4.99 -5.86 -0.50
C ALA A 166 4.00 -4.84 -1.10
N VAL A 167 3.53 -5.04 -2.33
CA VAL A 167 2.45 -4.23 -2.90
C VAL A 167 1.20 -4.32 -2.05
N GLY A 168 0.91 -5.51 -1.55
CA GLY A 168 -0.20 -5.81 -0.63
C GLY A 168 -1.46 -6.27 -1.35
N TYR A 169 -2.10 -7.25 -0.74
CA TYR A 169 -3.35 -7.84 -1.21
C TYR A 169 -4.56 -6.95 -0.94
N LYS A 170 -5.43 -6.82 -1.93
CA LYS A 170 -6.68 -6.09 -1.80
C LYS A 170 -7.73 -6.74 -2.68
N VAL A 171 -8.79 -7.26 -2.05
CA VAL A 171 -9.92 -7.88 -2.76
C VAL A 171 -10.57 -6.87 -3.71
N ASP A 172 -10.72 -7.25 -4.97
CA ASP A 172 -11.56 -6.53 -5.94
C ASP A 172 -12.97 -7.15 -5.97
N PRO A 173 -14.01 -6.41 -5.57
CA PRO A 173 -15.37 -6.95 -5.57
C PRO A 173 -15.96 -7.14 -6.98
N ILE A 174 -15.32 -6.64 -8.03
CA ILE A 174 -15.80 -6.73 -9.42
C ILE A 174 -14.99 -7.73 -10.24
N ASP A 175 -13.87 -8.20 -9.71
CA ASP A 175 -13.00 -9.22 -10.31
C ASP A 175 -12.48 -8.76 -11.71
N LEU A 176 -11.86 -7.58 -11.74
CA LEU A 176 -11.30 -6.96 -12.94
C LEU A 176 -9.77 -7.01 -12.90
N ALA A 177 -9.16 -7.70 -13.86
CA ALA A 177 -7.72 -7.77 -13.95
C ALA A 177 -7.08 -6.38 -14.19
N GLN A 178 -6.03 -6.06 -13.43
CA GLN A 178 -5.29 -4.80 -13.53
C GLN A 178 -3.97 -4.98 -14.27
N TYR A 179 -3.53 -3.93 -14.97
CA TYR A 179 -2.18 -3.90 -15.51
C TYR A 179 -1.12 -3.78 -14.39
N PRO A 180 0.10 -4.30 -14.58
CA PRO A 180 1.14 -4.32 -13.54
C PRO A 180 1.39 -2.97 -12.85
N LEU A 181 1.42 -1.88 -13.62
CA LEU A 181 1.65 -0.56 -13.06
C LEU A 181 0.48 -0.09 -12.18
N GLU A 182 -0.76 -0.41 -12.57
CA GLU A 182 -1.95 -0.11 -11.76
C GLU A 182 -1.89 -0.87 -10.44
N THR A 183 -1.59 -2.18 -10.49
CA THR A 183 -1.45 -3.03 -9.31
C THR A 183 -0.44 -2.44 -8.32
N ILE A 184 0.71 -1.96 -8.80
CA ILE A 184 1.71 -1.31 -7.93
C ILE A 184 1.08 -0.14 -7.16
N PHE A 185 0.28 0.72 -7.79
CA PHE A 185 -0.26 1.92 -7.16
C PHE A 185 -1.57 1.70 -6.41
N HIS A 186 -2.41 0.75 -6.86
CA HIS A 186 -3.76 0.54 -6.31
C HIS A 186 -3.89 -0.68 -5.41
N GLN A 187 -2.87 -1.55 -5.37
CA GLN A 187 -2.94 -2.92 -4.84
C GLN A 187 -3.87 -3.78 -5.68
N GLY A 188 -3.87 -5.08 -5.50
CA GLY A 188 -4.71 -6.00 -6.25
C GLY A 188 -4.93 -7.31 -5.50
N ASP A 189 -5.70 -8.18 -6.07
CA ASP A 189 -5.90 -9.53 -5.54
C ASP A 189 -4.95 -10.56 -6.17
N CYS A 190 -5.32 -11.83 -6.21
CA CYS A 190 -4.35 -12.88 -6.56
C CYS A 190 -3.93 -12.84 -8.03
N GLU A 191 -4.85 -12.56 -8.96
CA GLU A 191 -4.50 -12.44 -10.37
C GLU A 191 -3.70 -11.19 -10.67
N ASP A 192 -4.05 -10.05 -10.08
CA ASP A 192 -3.34 -8.79 -10.29
C ASP A 192 -1.88 -8.87 -9.83
N LEU A 193 -1.66 -9.42 -8.63
CA LEU A 193 -0.31 -9.65 -8.11
C LEU A 193 0.45 -10.68 -8.94
N SER A 194 -0.26 -11.69 -9.49
CA SER A 194 0.33 -12.68 -10.40
C SER A 194 0.71 -12.05 -11.74
N ILE A 195 -0.13 -11.20 -12.33
CA ILE A 195 0.17 -10.45 -13.55
C ILE A 195 1.40 -9.56 -13.35
N LEU A 196 1.47 -8.84 -12.23
CA LEU A 196 2.63 -8.01 -11.89
C LEU A 196 3.90 -8.85 -11.78
N PHE A 197 3.88 -9.92 -10.99
CA PHE A 197 5.04 -10.76 -10.77
C PHE A 197 5.49 -11.46 -12.06
N GLY A 198 4.54 -12.03 -12.81
CA GLY A 198 4.79 -12.66 -14.10
C GLY A 198 5.46 -11.70 -15.08
N SER A 199 4.97 -10.47 -15.17
CA SER A 199 5.58 -9.43 -16.01
C SER A 199 7.01 -9.10 -15.59
N LEU A 200 7.28 -9.01 -14.28
CA LEU A 200 8.61 -8.72 -13.76
C LEU A 200 9.60 -9.84 -14.07
N VAL A 201 9.24 -11.12 -13.85
CA VAL A 201 10.15 -12.25 -14.08
C VAL A 201 10.43 -12.44 -15.57
N VAL A 202 9.40 -12.33 -16.43
CA VAL A 202 9.56 -12.47 -17.89
C VAL A 202 10.37 -11.32 -18.48
N SER A 203 10.26 -10.10 -17.93
CA SER A 203 11.08 -8.96 -18.38
C SER A 203 12.59 -9.17 -18.19
N LEU A 204 12.98 -10.06 -17.27
CA LEU A 204 14.37 -10.46 -17.05
C LEU A 204 14.77 -11.73 -17.83
N GLY A 205 13.86 -12.27 -18.64
CA GLY A 205 14.08 -13.45 -19.48
C GLY A 205 13.84 -14.80 -18.82
N PHE A 206 13.17 -14.83 -17.64
CA PHE A 206 12.70 -16.07 -17.05
C PHE A 206 11.47 -16.58 -17.78
N GLU A 207 11.38 -17.89 -17.93
CA GLU A 207 10.18 -18.54 -18.48
C GLU A 207 9.14 -18.73 -17.35
N ALA A 208 7.93 -18.23 -17.55
CA ALA A 208 6.89 -18.28 -16.54
C ALA A 208 5.52 -18.63 -17.12
N ILE A 209 4.66 -19.18 -16.27
CA ILE A 209 3.26 -19.47 -16.58
C ILE A 209 2.37 -18.85 -15.50
N ILE A 210 1.22 -18.35 -15.90
CA ILE A 210 0.11 -18.07 -14.98
C ILE A 210 -0.65 -19.38 -14.76
N VAL A 211 -0.91 -19.69 -13.49
CA VAL A 211 -1.68 -20.85 -13.06
C VAL A 211 -2.95 -20.38 -12.39
N VAL A 212 -4.09 -20.77 -12.92
CA VAL A 212 -5.41 -20.55 -12.32
C VAL A 212 -5.87 -21.85 -11.69
N ILE A 213 -6.16 -21.81 -10.41
CA ILE A 213 -6.60 -22.95 -9.61
C ILE A 213 -8.03 -22.67 -9.13
N ASN A 214 -8.98 -23.53 -9.51
CA ASN A 214 -10.30 -23.55 -8.89
C ASN A 214 -10.36 -24.71 -7.91
N TYR A 215 -10.69 -24.41 -6.67
CA TYR A 215 -10.90 -25.43 -5.66
C TYR A 215 -12.26 -25.28 -4.98
N TYR A 216 -12.83 -26.41 -4.58
CA TYR A 216 -14.08 -26.43 -3.85
C TYR A 216 -13.81 -26.57 -2.35
N ASP A 217 -14.20 -25.58 -1.57
CA ASP A 217 -14.14 -25.67 -0.11
C ASP A 217 -15.43 -26.31 0.41
N VAL A 218 -15.28 -27.52 0.96
CA VAL A 218 -16.42 -28.28 1.51
C VAL A 218 -16.96 -27.63 2.78
N GLY A 219 -16.13 -26.93 3.55
CA GLY A 219 -16.54 -26.24 4.76
C GLY A 219 -17.45 -25.05 4.46
N GLU A 220 -17.10 -24.28 3.42
CA GLU A 220 -17.85 -23.12 2.95
C GLU A 220 -18.93 -23.51 1.91
N GLY A 221 -18.84 -24.70 1.32
CA GLY A 221 -19.80 -25.19 0.33
C GLY A 221 -19.74 -24.44 -1.01
N GLN A 222 -18.59 -23.85 -1.35
CA GLN A 222 -18.47 -23.04 -2.57
C GLN A 222 -17.10 -23.21 -3.25
N TRP A 223 -17.06 -22.79 -4.51
CA TRP A 223 -15.82 -22.72 -5.27
C TRP A 223 -15.07 -21.42 -4.98
N PHE A 224 -13.75 -21.54 -4.89
CA PHE A 224 -12.82 -20.42 -4.83
C PHE A 224 -11.85 -20.51 -5.99
N GLY A 225 -11.57 -19.36 -6.60
CA GLY A 225 -10.51 -19.18 -7.57
C GLY A 225 -9.25 -18.64 -6.91
N HIS A 226 -8.10 -19.05 -7.41
CA HIS A 226 -6.81 -18.51 -7.03
C HIS A 226 -5.88 -18.51 -8.23
N ALA A 227 -5.13 -17.42 -8.40
CA ALA A 227 -4.10 -17.32 -9.40
C ALA A 227 -2.72 -17.25 -8.73
N CYS A 228 -1.75 -17.95 -9.31
CA CYS A 228 -0.35 -17.87 -8.92
C CYS A 228 0.55 -17.99 -10.16
N ILE A 229 1.84 -17.78 -9.98
CA ILE A 229 2.84 -17.92 -11.04
C ILE A 229 3.67 -19.18 -10.82
N GLY A 230 3.93 -19.92 -11.91
CA GLY A 230 4.98 -20.90 -11.96
C GLY A 230 6.18 -20.33 -12.72
N VAL A 231 7.36 -20.39 -12.16
CA VAL A 231 8.61 -19.98 -12.82
C VAL A 231 9.49 -21.20 -13.07
N TYR A 232 9.95 -21.37 -14.30
CA TYR A 232 10.83 -22.47 -14.66
C TYR A 232 12.23 -22.27 -14.10
N LEU A 233 12.70 -23.29 -13.36
CA LEU A 233 14.10 -23.48 -13.03
C LEU A 233 14.51 -24.91 -13.40
N ASP A 234 15.71 -25.08 -13.92
CA ASP A 234 16.29 -26.39 -14.26
C ASP A 234 16.86 -27.13 -13.05
N PHE A 235 16.70 -26.54 -11.86
CA PHE A 235 17.09 -27.10 -10.56
C PHE A 235 15.95 -26.95 -9.54
N THR A 236 16.08 -27.67 -8.42
CA THR A 236 15.17 -27.51 -7.29
C THR A 236 15.62 -26.30 -6.45
N PRO A 237 14.72 -25.32 -6.15
CA PRO A 237 15.05 -24.21 -5.26
C PRO A 237 15.60 -24.71 -3.91
N THR A 238 16.52 -23.97 -3.35
CA THR A 238 17.20 -24.32 -2.09
C THR A 238 16.89 -23.36 -0.95
N GLN A 239 16.48 -22.15 -1.30
CA GLN A 239 16.09 -21.11 -0.34
C GLN A 239 14.66 -21.36 0.12
N HIS A 240 14.42 -21.15 1.41
CA HIS A 240 13.08 -21.32 1.97
C HIS A 240 12.90 -20.46 3.25
N SER A 241 11.66 -20.05 3.49
CA SER A 241 11.27 -19.25 4.66
C SER A 241 11.18 -20.07 5.95
N GLY A 242 11.23 -21.38 5.85
CA GLY A 242 11.08 -22.36 6.95
C GLY A 242 10.45 -23.67 6.47
N TYR A 243 9.93 -23.69 5.25
CA TYR A 243 9.34 -24.84 4.60
C TYR A 243 10.14 -25.17 3.33
N PRO A 244 10.57 -26.44 3.15
CA PRO A 244 11.32 -26.78 1.94
C PRO A 244 10.44 -26.59 0.70
N PRO A 245 11.00 -26.11 -0.42
CA PRO A 245 10.28 -25.99 -1.68
C PRO A 245 9.71 -27.35 -2.10
N SER A 246 8.41 -27.44 -2.28
CA SER A 246 7.70 -28.71 -2.52
C SER A 246 6.69 -28.64 -3.65
N TYR A 247 6.37 -27.44 -4.12
CA TYR A 247 5.27 -27.24 -5.07
C TYR A 247 5.79 -26.77 -6.42
N SER A 248 5.52 -27.58 -7.43
CA SER A 248 5.78 -27.24 -8.83
C SER A 248 4.71 -27.81 -9.74
N PHE A 249 4.48 -27.16 -10.86
CA PHE A 249 3.64 -27.66 -11.95
C PHE A 249 4.53 -28.27 -13.04
N ASN A 250 4.22 -29.49 -13.48
CA ASN A 250 4.94 -30.09 -14.60
C ASN A 250 4.19 -29.80 -15.91
N VAL A 251 4.77 -28.93 -16.73
CA VAL A 251 4.21 -28.54 -18.02
C VAL A 251 5.23 -28.79 -19.11
N ASN A 252 4.89 -29.55 -20.12
CA ASN A 252 5.79 -29.89 -21.24
C ASN A 252 7.15 -30.45 -20.78
N SER A 253 7.15 -31.30 -19.73
CA SER A 253 8.35 -31.90 -19.13
C SER A 253 9.30 -30.89 -18.44
N LYS A 254 8.84 -29.70 -18.15
CA LYS A 254 9.53 -28.69 -17.35
C LYS A 254 8.80 -28.51 -16.00
N ASN A 255 9.56 -28.31 -14.94
CA ASN A 255 9.00 -27.99 -13.63
C ASN A 255 8.96 -26.49 -13.42
N TYR A 256 7.75 -25.94 -13.31
CA TYR A 256 7.51 -24.54 -12.97
C TYR A 256 7.25 -24.46 -11.48
N TRP A 257 8.17 -23.85 -10.75
CA TRP A 257 8.08 -23.72 -9.31
C TRP A 257 7.11 -22.61 -8.92
N VAL A 258 6.22 -22.93 -8.01
CA VAL A 258 5.16 -22.00 -7.57
C VAL A 258 5.76 -20.77 -6.89
N CYS A 259 5.21 -19.62 -7.19
CA CYS A 259 5.47 -18.35 -6.53
C CYS A 259 4.14 -17.78 -6.03
N GLU A 260 3.95 -17.85 -4.72
CA GLU A 260 2.74 -17.33 -4.05
C GLU A 260 2.89 -15.82 -3.83
N THR A 261 2.07 -15.03 -4.51
CA THR A 261 2.20 -13.56 -4.55
C THR A 261 1.39 -12.83 -3.49
N THR A 262 0.42 -13.50 -2.85
CA THR A 262 -0.56 -12.83 -1.99
C THR A 262 -0.13 -12.71 -0.52
N TYR A 263 0.80 -13.52 -0.07
CA TYR A 263 1.29 -13.53 1.31
C TYR A 263 2.76 -13.21 1.40
N GLN A 264 3.12 -12.32 2.33
CA GLN A 264 4.51 -11.92 2.55
C GLN A 264 5.35 -13.05 3.15
N GLY A 265 6.59 -13.16 2.70
CA GLY A 265 7.61 -14.04 3.26
C GLY A 265 7.66 -15.46 2.66
N TRP A 266 6.79 -15.80 1.73
CA TRP A 266 6.90 -17.04 0.95
C TRP A 266 7.96 -16.89 -0.14
N MET A 267 8.74 -17.94 -0.33
CA MET A 267 9.76 -18.05 -1.36
C MET A 267 9.32 -18.98 -2.49
N ILE A 268 10.08 -18.99 -3.58
CA ILE A 268 9.80 -19.88 -4.74
C ILE A 268 9.69 -21.35 -4.30
N GLY A 269 8.65 -22.04 -4.75
CA GLY A 269 8.35 -23.42 -4.39
C GLY A 269 7.58 -23.59 -3.09
N GLU A 270 7.25 -22.54 -2.38
CA GLU A 270 6.47 -22.59 -1.15
C GLU A 270 4.99 -22.23 -1.39
N LEU A 271 4.09 -22.93 -0.72
CA LEU A 271 2.67 -22.61 -0.63
C LEU A 271 2.18 -22.71 0.81
N PRO A 272 1.19 -21.89 1.22
CA PRO A 272 0.50 -22.07 2.49
C PRO A 272 -0.09 -23.50 2.57
N THR A 273 0.25 -24.22 3.64
CA THR A 273 -0.12 -25.64 3.82
C THR A 273 -1.60 -25.87 4.19
N ALA A 274 -2.45 -24.87 4.15
CA ALA A 274 -3.88 -25.06 4.28
C ALA A 274 -4.40 -25.80 3.05
N SER A 275 -4.23 -27.13 3.08
CA SER A 275 -4.74 -28.03 2.03
C SER A 275 -6.24 -27.83 1.86
N PRO A 276 -6.69 -27.21 0.77
CA PRO A 276 -8.09 -27.35 0.41
C PRO A 276 -8.24 -28.78 -0.07
N SER A 277 -9.02 -29.53 0.61
CA SER A 277 -9.45 -30.80 0.09
C SER A 277 -10.41 -30.49 -1.06
N TYR A 278 -10.22 -31.04 -2.30
CA TYR A 278 -11.27 -31.83 -2.93
C TYR A 278 -11.45 -31.74 -4.43
N TYR A 279 -11.59 -30.68 -5.13
CA TYR A 279 -11.53 -30.63 -6.60
C TYR A 279 -10.66 -29.44 -7.01
N ILE A 280 -9.51 -29.75 -7.54
CA ILE A 280 -8.64 -28.75 -8.14
C ILE A 280 -8.86 -28.87 -9.65
N MET A 281 -9.32 -27.80 -10.28
CA MET A 281 -9.27 -27.60 -11.72
C MET A 281 -8.12 -26.63 -11.98
N GLU A 282 -7.11 -27.06 -12.72
CA GLU A 282 -5.94 -26.26 -13.05
C GLU A 282 -5.98 -25.88 -14.52
N ALA A 283 -5.61 -24.65 -14.80
CA ALA A 283 -5.33 -24.17 -16.13
C ALA A 283 -4.10 -23.28 -16.09
N TYR A 284 -3.33 -23.25 -17.17
CA TYR A 284 -2.15 -22.42 -17.26
C TYR A 284 -2.00 -21.82 -18.65
N SER A 285 -1.38 -20.65 -18.70
CA SER A 285 -0.97 -19.98 -19.92
C SER A 285 0.45 -19.48 -19.78
N PHE A 286 1.21 -19.54 -20.89
CA PHE A 286 2.57 -19.02 -20.93
C PHE A 286 2.53 -17.50 -21.04
N ILE A 287 3.44 -16.83 -20.34
CA ILE A 287 3.60 -15.37 -20.44
C ILE A 287 4.70 -15.13 -21.50
N ASP A 288 4.31 -14.52 -22.61
CA ASP A 288 5.17 -14.21 -23.74
C ASP A 288 5.68 -12.75 -23.75
#